data_0d6ce4890255990910e528b98a0efb6b
#
_entry.id   0d6ce4890255990910e528b98a0efb6b
#
_cell.length_a   1.000
_cell.length_b   1.000
_cell.length_c   1.000
_cell.angle_alpha   90.00
_cell.angle_beta   90.00
_cell.angle_gamma   90.00
#
_symmetry.space_group_name_H-M   'P 1'
#
loop_
_entity.id
_entity.type
_entity.pdbx_description
1 polymer ?
#
loop_
_entity_poly.entity_id
_entity_poly.type
_entity_poly.pdbx_seq_one_letter_code
_entity_poly.pdbx_strand_id
1 'polypeptide(L)'
;VYVDSSIFEKVNFRNKKLDESNRSDNLGIDITTYIKKKKSSISSSNLLQDNLNILIEKCIETTKNTPEDEFNSLPDKDLLAQEVKELNLYDDTHIENNDKIEYLSRLETSTSSDKRIVNTESSFTEDKSNFILANSDGFCKGFKTSSFMVSSVAVAKDDKSMERDYEYTLKCHLDDIKSAEELGKAAAEQTIRKLSPKKIGSEKIAIIFDKRIAKGILSTFASAISSSAISRGTSFLKDKVDQKIFSDSISIFDKPDIIKGLGSKSFDSEGVKIETLKLVEQGILKHY
;
A
#
# COMPACT_ATOMS: atom_id res chain seq x y z
N VAL A 1 9.84 -17.12 -10.94
CA VAL A 1 9.51 -17.66 -9.60
C VAL A 1 9.60 -16.52 -8.60
N TYR A 2 8.60 -16.39 -7.78
CA TYR A 2 8.53 -15.43 -6.69
C TYR A 2 8.34 -16.21 -5.38
N VAL A 3 9.17 -15.96 -4.40
CA VAL A 3 9.06 -16.56 -3.06
C VAL A 3 8.94 -15.41 -2.06
N ASP A 4 7.96 -15.48 -1.22
CA ASP A 4 7.74 -14.47 -0.17
C ASP A 4 7.54 -15.11 1.20
N SER A 5 7.96 -14.36 2.22
CA SER A 5 7.61 -14.63 3.60
C SER A 5 7.17 -13.33 4.27
N SER A 6 6.13 -13.40 5.06
CA SER A 6 5.65 -12.24 5.80
C SER A 6 5.19 -12.60 7.22
N ILE A 7 5.44 -11.67 8.14
CA ILE A 7 4.92 -11.70 9.50
C ILE A 7 4.02 -10.50 9.65
N PHE A 8 2.76 -10.75 9.95
CA PHE A 8 1.77 -9.73 10.22
C PHE A 8 1.29 -9.87 11.67
N GLU A 9 1.33 -8.77 12.41
CA GLU A 9 0.79 -8.70 13.76
C GLU A 9 -0.16 -7.52 13.88
N LYS A 10 -1.27 -7.73 14.58
CA LYS A 10 -2.24 -6.69 14.87
C LYS A 10 -2.75 -6.82 16.29
N VAL A 11 -2.76 -5.70 17.00
CA VAL A 11 -3.33 -5.57 18.34
C VAL A 11 -4.43 -4.51 18.28
N ASN A 12 -5.65 -4.89 18.66
CA ASN A 12 -6.77 -3.98 18.83
C ASN A 12 -7.00 -3.70 20.31
N PHE A 13 -7.26 -2.44 20.64
CA PHE A 13 -7.46 -1.96 22.00
C PHE A 13 -8.72 -1.09 22.08
N ARG A 14 -9.58 -1.40 23.04
CA ARG A 14 -10.85 -0.72 23.21
C ARG A 14 -11.34 -0.81 24.65
N ASN A 15 -11.97 0.24 25.14
CA ASN A 15 -12.50 0.29 26.50
C ASN A 15 -11.44 -0.03 27.57
N LYS A 16 -10.25 0.53 27.40
CA LYS A 16 -9.08 0.39 28.29
C LYS A 16 -8.57 -1.05 28.47
N LYS A 17 -8.78 -1.89 27.48
CA LYS A 17 -8.29 -3.27 27.49
C LYS A 17 -8.03 -3.80 26.09
N LEU A 18 -7.23 -4.84 26.05
CA LEU A 18 -7.00 -5.62 24.85
C LEU A 18 -8.34 -6.19 24.35
N ASP A 19 -8.68 -5.93 23.11
CA ASP A 19 -9.86 -6.46 22.44
C ASP A 19 -9.51 -7.70 21.61
N GLU A 20 -8.44 -7.60 20.81
CA GLU A 20 -8.00 -8.68 19.93
C GLU A 20 -6.48 -8.60 19.70
N SER A 21 -5.83 -9.75 19.58
CA SER A 21 -4.44 -9.86 19.12
C SER A 21 -4.33 -10.98 18.09
N ASN A 22 -3.85 -10.63 16.91
CA ASN A 22 -3.70 -11.54 15.78
C ASN A 22 -2.24 -11.57 15.32
N ARG A 23 -1.75 -12.76 14.99
CA ARG A 23 -0.48 -12.97 14.31
C ARG A 23 -0.66 -13.94 13.14
N SER A 24 -0.06 -13.63 12.02
CA SER A 24 -0.01 -14.49 10.84
C SER A 24 1.41 -14.55 10.32
N ASP A 25 1.94 -15.77 10.19
CA ASP A 25 3.21 -16.07 9.54
C ASP A 25 2.91 -16.77 8.23
N ASN A 26 3.30 -16.15 7.12
CA ASN A 26 3.05 -16.67 5.78
C ASN A 26 4.37 -16.96 5.08
N LEU A 27 4.37 -18.04 4.32
CA LEU A 27 5.42 -18.40 3.39
C LEU A 27 4.77 -18.89 2.11
N GLY A 28 5.16 -18.30 0.98
CA GLY A 28 4.56 -18.59 -0.31
C GLY A 28 5.56 -18.71 -1.43
N ILE A 29 5.18 -19.43 -2.47
CA ILE A 29 5.86 -19.50 -3.75
C ILE A 29 4.87 -19.34 -4.88
N ASP A 30 5.18 -18.47 -5.84
CA ASP A 30 4.50 -18.33 -7.11
C ASP A 30 5.43 -18.76 -8.24
N ILE A 31 5.00 -19.75 -9.00
CA ILE A 31 5.73 -20.26 -10.16
C ILE A 31 4.98 -19.82 -11.41
N THR A 32 5.63 -19.04 -12.24
CA THR A 32 5.09 -18.63 -13.55
C THR A 32 5.91 -19.29 -14.65
N THR A 33 5.24 -19.92 -15.60
CA THR A 33 5.88 -20.52 -16.78
C THR A 33 5.42 -19.84 -18.06
N TYR A 34 6.37 -19.68 -18.96
CA TYR A 34 6.17 -19.16 -20.31
C TYR A 34 6.59 -20.22 -21.33
N ILE A 35 5.71 -20.59 -22.24
CA ILE A 35 5.99 -21.55 -23.32
C ILE A 35 5.50 -20.91 -24.63
N LYS A 36 6.43 -20.50 -25.47
CA LYS A 36 6.14 -19.66 -26.64
C LYS A 36 5.48 -18.36 -26.17
N LYS A 37 4.26 -18.09 -26.54
CA LYS A 37 3.49 -16.91 -26.12
C LYS A 37 2.34 -17.25 -25.15
N LYS A 38 2.45 -18.40 -24.49
CA LYS A 38 1.48 -18.86 -23.46
C LYS A 38 2.06 -18.65 -22.07
N LYS A 39 1.19 -18.32 -21.11
CA LYS A 39 1.57 -18.06 -19.72
C LYS A 39 0.59 -18.71 -18.77
N SER A 40 1.07 -19.29 -17.69
CA SER A 40 0.27 -19.60 -16.52
C SER A 40 1.08 -19.43 -15.24
N SER A 41 0.39 -19.33 -14.12
CA SER A 41 0.99 -19.24 -12.79
C SER A 41 0.29 -20.18 -11.85
N ILE A 42 1.03 -20.68 -10.87
CA ILE A 42 0.53 -21.52 -9.78
C ILE A 42 1.19 -21.08 -8.48
N SER A 43 0.41 -21.02 -7.40
CA SER A 43 0.88 -20.62 -6.08
C SER A 43 0.76 -21.76 -5.07
N SER A 44 1.64 -21.77 -4.08
CA SER A 44 1.59 -22.72 -2.96
C SER A 44 2.25 -22.16 -1.71
N SER A 45 1.75 -22.57 -0.55
CA SER A 45 2.43 -22.40 0.75
C SER A 45 3.26 -23.62 1.16
N ASN A 46 3.20 -24.71 0.40
CA ASN A 46 3.99 -25.91 0.67
C ASN A 46 5.24 -25.94 -0.21
N LEU A 47 6.40 -25.67 0.40
CA LEU A 47 7.71 -25.60 -0.26
C LEU A 47 8.51 -26.90 -0.19
N LEU A 48 7.92 -28.03 0.24
CA LEU A 48 8.59 -29.31 0.20
C LEU A 48 8.94 -29.69 -1.25
N GLN A 49 10.14 -30.27 -1.45
CA GLN A 49 10.70 -30.56 -2.77
C GLN A 49 9.76 -31.40 -3.64
N ASP A 50 9.15 -32.43 -3.10
CA ASP A 50 8.23 -33.30 -3.85
C ASP A 50 6.99 -32.53 -4.33
N ASN A 51 6.47 -31.63 -3.49
CA ASN A 51 5.35 -30.77 -3.88
C ASN A 51 5.75 -29.77 -4.97
N LEU A 52 6.94 -29.18 -4.87
CA LEU A 52 7.44 -28.23 -5.86
C LEU A 52 7.58 -28.88 -7.24
N ASN A 53 8.06 -30.12 -7.32
CA ASN A 53 8.17 -30.87 -8.58
C ASN A 53 6.78 -31.05 -9.21
N ILE A 54 5.79 -31.47 -8.43
CA ILE A 54 4.40 -31.61 -8.89
C ILE A 54 3.82 -30.29 -9.37
N LEU A 55 4.09 -29.20 -8.66
CA LEU A 55 3.60 -27.85 -9.03
C LEU A 55 4.22 -27.37 -10.34
N ILE A 56 5.52 -27.58 -10.54
CA ILE A 56 6.20 -27.22 -11.77
C ILE A 56 5.61 -27.96 -12.96
N GLU A 57 5.43 -29.29 -12.84
CA GLU A 57 4.82 -30.11 -13.89
C GLU A 57 3.41 -29.63 -14.23
N LYS A 58 2.56 -29.41 -13.23
CA LYS A 58 1.21 -28.87 -13.40
C LYS A 58 1.21 -27.49 -14.06
N CYS A 59 2.12 -26.59 -13.64
CA CYS A 59 2.22 -25.27 -14.22
C CYS A 59 2.58 -25.35 -15.72
N ILE A 60 3.56 -26.20 -16.07
CA ILE A 60 3.97 -26.44 -17.46
C ILE A 60 2.79 -27.00 -18.29
N GLU A 61 2.08 -27.98 -17.77
CA GLU A 61 0.93 -28.57 -18.45
C GLU A 61 -0.19 -27.55 -18.65
N THR A 62 -0.50 -26.78 -17.63
CA THR A 62 -1.49 -25.70 -17.73
C THR A 62 -1.07 -24.68 -18.78
N THR A 63 0.20 -24.26 -18.80
CA THR A 63 0.70 -23.28 -19.77
C THR A 63 0.53 -23.76 -21.22
N LYS A 64 0.76 -25.05 -21.47
CA LYS A 64 0.56 -25.62 -22.84
C LYS A 64 -0.88 -25.46 -23.34
N ASN A 65 -1.85 -25.39 -22.43
CA ASN A 65 -3.27 -25.34 -22.74
C ASN A 65 -3.89 -23.93 -22.64
N THR A 66 -3.13 -22.90 -22.27
CA THR A 66 -3.60 -21.50 -22.29
C THR A 66 -3.57 -20.91 -23.70
N PRO A 67 -4.40 -19.89 -23.99
CA PRO A 67 -4.30 -19.15 -25.24
C PRO A 67 -2.95 -18.44 -25.38
N GLU A 68 -2.55 -18.17 -26.62
CA GLU A 68 -1.38 -17.35 -26.90
C GLU A 68 -1.73 -15.87 -26.78
N ASP A 69 -0.80 -15.09 -26.22
CA ASP A 69 -0.82 -13.64 -26.20
C ASP A 69 0.58 -13.15 -26.58
N GLU A 70 0.68 -12.33 -27.63
CA GLU A 70 1.96 -11.86 -28.19
C GLU A 70 2.85 -11.15 -27.17
N PHE A 71 2.26 -10.58 -26.11
CA PHE A 71 2.96 -9.88 -25.04
C PHE A 71 3.47 -10.80 -23.92
N ASN A 72 3.11 -12.06 -23.90
CA ASN A 72 3.58 -13.00 -22.90
C ASN A 72 5.04 -13.39 -23.14
N SER A 73 5.95 -12.80 -22.35
CA SER A 73 7.38 -13.11 -22.33
C SER A 73 8.01 -12.67 -21.02
N LEU A 74 9.22 -13.16 -20.73
CA LEU A 74 10.09 -12.49 -19.78
C LEU A 74 10.52 -11.13 -20.34
N PRO A 75 10.84 -10.15 -19.49
CA PRO A 75 11.42 -8.89 -19.95
C PRO A 75 12.81 -9.10 -20.54
N ASP A 76 13.22 -8.20 -21.44
CA ASP A 76 14.55 -8.22 -22.02
C ASP A 76 15.61 -8.07 -20.91
N LYS A 77 16.72 -8.82 -21.04
CA LYS A 77 17.79 -8.86 -20.01
C LYS A 77 18.37 -7.49 -19.69
N ASP A 78 18.47 -6.62 -20.70
CA ASP A 78 19.02 -5.28 -20.54
C ASP A 78 18.14 -4.35 -19.72
N LEU A 79 16.86 -4.70 -19.54
CA LEU A 79 15.91 -3.96 -18.70
C LEU A 79 15.97 -4.41 -17.24
N LEU A 80 16.58 -5.56 -16.94
CA LEU A 80 16.61 -6.10 -15.58
C LEU A 80 17.51 -5.26 -14.65
N ALA A 81 17.07 -5.10 -13.41
CA ALA A 81 17.83 -4.38 -12.39
C ALA A 81 19.15 -5.10 -12.09
N GLN A 82 20.28 -4.40 -12.25
CA GLN A 82 21.61 -4.96 -12.01
C GLN A 82 21.94 -5.00 -10.50
N GLU A 83 21.37 -4.12 -9.72
CA GLU A 83 21.58 -3.99 -8.27
C GLU A 83 20.26 -3.76 -7.52
N VAL A 84 20.27 -4.04 -6.23
CA VAL A 84 19.20 -3.67 -5.31
C VAL A 84 19.61 -2.37 -4.64
N LYS A 85 18.83 -1.30 -4.86
CA LYS A 85 19.07 0.01 -4.25
C LYS A 85 18.85 -0.06 -2.74
N GLU A 86 19.74 0.54 -1.97
CA GLU A 86 19.59 0.69 -0.52
C GLU A 86 18.60 1.84 -0.22
N LEU A 87 17.35 1.49 -0.01
CA LEU A 87 16.27 2.45 0.20
C LEU A 87 15.79 2.51 1.66
N ASN A 88 16.45 1.79 2.54
CA ASN A 88 16.12 1.73 3.97
C ASN A 88 14.62 1.42 4.22
N LEU A 89 14.13 0.37 3.56
CA LEU A 89 12.70 -0.02 3.60
C LEU A 89 12.37 -0.99 4.72
N TYR A 90 13.36 -1.45 5.47
CA TYR A 90 13.20 -2.47 6.48
C TYR A 90 13.76 -2.02 7.82
N ASP A 91 12.96 -2.19 8.85
CA ASP A 91 13.30 -2.04 10.25
C ASP A 91 13.13 -3.42 10.93
N ASP A 92 14.19 -3.96 11.50
CA ASP A 92 14.20 -5.24 12.18
C ASP A 92 13.76 -5.15 13.66
N THR A 93 13.49 -3.93 14.16
CA THR A 93 13.06 -3.71 15.53
C THR A 93 11.88 -4.63 15.86
N HIS A 94 12.05 -5.42 16.90
CA HIS A 94 10.96 -6.20 17.47
C HIS A 94 10.28 -5.40 18.58
N ILE A 95 8.95 -5.32 18.53
CA ILE A 95 8.14 -4.69 19.56
C ILE A 95 7.26 -5.75 20.23
N GLU A 96 7.39 -5.87 21.54
CA GLU A 96 6.61 -6.83 22.33
C GLU A 96 5.13 -6.42 22.40
N ASN A 97 4.24 -7.40 22.55
CA ASN A 97 2.81 -7.14 22.65
C ASN A 97 2.47 -6.20 23.81
N ASN A 98 3.19 -6.29 24.92
CA ASN A 98 2.98 -5.40 26.07
C ASN A 98 3.29 -3.95 25.73
N ASP A 99 4.33 -3.68 24.95
CA ASP A 99 4.69 -2.32 24.51
C ASP A 99 3.65 -1.77 23.54
N LYS A 100 3.13 -2.62 22.63
CA LYS A 100 2.01 -2.26 21.75
C LYS A 100 0.76 -1.89 22.57
N ILE A 101 0.43 -2.67 23.59
CA ILE A 101 -0.72 -2.42 24.51
C ILE A 101 -0.50 -1.14 25.31
N GLU A 102 0.70 -0.89 25.83
CA GLU A 102 1.02 0.34 26.55
C GLU A 102 0.86 1.57 25.66
N TYR A 103 1.39 1.52 24.44
CA TYR A 103 1.21 2.59 23.46
C TYR A 103 -0.28 2.84 23.17
N LEU A 104 -1.06 1.76 22.92
CA LEU A 104 -2.50 1.86 22.63
C LEU A 104 -3.30 2.37 23.84
N SER A 105 -2.91 2.04 25.05
CA SER A 105 -3.53 2.57 26.27
C SER A 105 -3.33 4.08 26.41
N ARG A 106 -2.13 4.59 26.15
CA ARG A 106 -1.84 6.03 26.12
C ARG A 106 -2.60 6.73 24.99
N LEU A 107 -2.66 6.08 23.82
CA LEU A 107 -3.40 6.57 22.65
C LEU A 107 -4.89 6.72 22.96
N GLU A 108 -5.52 5.69 23.54
CA GLU A 108 -6.93 5.74 23.92
C GLU A 108 -7.19 6.81 24.99
N THR A 109 -6.30 6.92 25.98
CA THR A 109 -6.39 7.95 27.03
C THR A 109 -6.35 9.35 26.43
N SER A 110 -5.45 9.59 25.50
CA SER A 110 -5.34 10.88 24.80
C SER A 110 -6.57 11.16 23.94
N THR A 111 -7.04 10.15 23.19
CA THR A 111 -8.24 10.27 22.35
C THR A 111 -9.50 10.57 23.15
N SER A 112 -9.63 9.96 24.35
CA SER A 112 -10.79 10.09 25.23
C SER A 112 -10.72 11.29 26.17
N SER A 113 -9.75 12.19 25.99
CA SER A 113 -9.53 13.33 26.91
C SER A 113 -10.66 14.37 26.94
N ASP A 114 -11.45 14.44 25.86
CA ASP A 114 -12.62 15.33 25.78
C ASP A 114 -13.92 14.54 26.08
N LYS A 115 -14.75 15.08 26.98
CA LYS A 115 -16.01 14.44 27.40
C LYS A 115 -17.03 14.19 26.27
N ARG A 116 -16.88 14.84 25.14
CA ARG A 116 -17.71 14.61 23.95
C ARG A 116 -17.33 13.33 23.21
N ILE A 117 -16.14 12.80 23.43
CA ILE A 117 -15.74 11.50 22.89
C ILE A 117 -16.40 10.41 23.74
N VAL A 118 -17.30 9.67 23.12
CA VAL A 118 -18.12 8.64 23.79
C VAL A 118 -17.67 7.21 23.51
N ASN A 119 -16.85 7.02 22.47
CA ASN A 119 -16.27 5.71 22.13
C ASN A 119 -14.96 5.89 21.36
N THR A 120 -14.03 4.95 21.57
CA THR A 120 -12.75 4.89 20.87
C THR A 120 -12.42 3.46 20.53
N GLU A 121 -11.66 3.29 19.45
CA GLU A 121 -11.07 2.04 19.05
C GLU A 121 -9.68 2.34 18.47
N SER A 122 -8.66 1.66 18.97
CA SER A 122 -7.28 1.87 18.54
C SER A 122 -6.67 0.56 18.07
N SER A 123 -5.79 0.63 17.08
CA SER A 123 -5.07 -0.54 16.59
C SER A 123 -3.60 -0.23 16.35
N PHE A 124 -2.76 -1.21 16.61
CA PHE A 124 -1.36 -1.26 16.23
C PHE A 124 -1.15 -2.44 15.28
N THR A 125 -0.62 -2.18 14.10
CA THR A 125 -0.32 -3.20 13.09
C THR A 125 1.15 -3.12 12.73
N GLU A 126 1.80 -4.28 12.69
CA GLU A 126 3.17 -4.48 12.23
C GLU A 126 3.14 -5.48 11.08
N ASP A 127 3.79 -5.15 9.99
CA ASP A 127 4.02 -6.04 8.86
C ASP A 127 5.50 -6.06 8.51
N LYS A 128 6.06 -7.24 8.36
CA LYS A 128 7.43 -7.46 7.89
C LYS A 128 7.42 -8.48 6.78
N SER A 129 7.92 -8.09 5.64
CA SER A 129 7.94 -8.93 4.45
C SER A 129 9.34 -9.03 3.87
N ASN A 130 9.62 -10.20 3.33
CA ASN A 130 10.83 -10.49 2.58
C ASN A 130 10.44 -11.28 1.34
N PHE A 131 10.96 -10.92 0.18
CA PHE A 131 10.73 -11.68 -1.04
C PHE A 131 11.97 -11.82 -1.89
N ILE A 132 11.97 -12.84 -2.73
CA ILE A 132 12.97 -13.09 -3.75
C ILE A 132 12.26 -13.36 -5.06
N LEU A 133 12.65 -12.65 -6.10
CA LEU A 133 12.25 -12.90 -7.48
C LEU A 133 13.40 -13.52 -8.25
N ALA A 134 13.15 -14.63 -8.93
CA ALA A 134 14.11 -15.29 -9.80
C ALA A 134 13.49 -15.67 -11.15
N ASN A 135 14.26 -15.60 -12.22
CA ASN A 135 13.84 -16.06 -13.54
C ASN A 135 14.91 -16.93 -14.24
N SER A 136 14.53 -17.57 -15.33
CA SER A 136 15.44 -18.46 -16.12
C SER A 136 16.54 -17.69 -16.85
N ASP A 137 16.47 -16.37 -16.96
CA ASP A 137 17.48 -15.53 -17.59
C ASP A 137 18.61 -15.09 -16.64
N GLY A 138 18.60 -15.64 -15.39
CA GLY A 138 19.63 -15.44 -14.41
C GLY A 138 19.37 -14.30 -13.41
N PHE A 139 18.22 -13.65 -13.49
CA PHE A 139 17.81 -12.70 -12.44
C PHE A 139 17.47 -13.45 -11.15
N CYS A 140 18.06 -13.04 -10.03
CA CYS A 140 17.75 -13.56 -8.71
C CYS A 140 18.05 -12.46 -7.70
N LYS A 141 17.03 -11.69 -7.32
CA LYS A 141 17.15 -10.57 -6.37
C LYS A 141 15.90 -10.46 -5.50
N GLY A 142 16.09 -9.87 -4.32
CA GLY A 142 15.00 -9.60 -3.38
C GLY A 142 15.36 -8.46 -2.46
N PHE A 143 14.41 -8.01 -1.66
CA PHE A 143 14.61 -7.06 -0.58
C PHE A 143 13.55 -7.28 0.49
N LYS A 144 13.81 -6.69 1.66
CA LYS A 144 12.88 -6.72 2.79
C LYS A 144 12.15 -5.39 2.89
N THR A 145 10.94 -5.44 3.43
CA THR A 145 10.14 -4.27 3.77
C THR A 145 9.51 -4.43 5.15
N SER A 146 9.28 -3.34 5.83
CA SER A 146 8.48 -3.29 7.04
C SER A 146 7.49 -2.15 6.99
N SER A 147 6.40 -2.28 7.74
CA SER A 147 5.50 -1.18 7.99
C SER A 147 4.89 -1.26 9.39
N PHE A 148 4.80 -0.09 10.04
CA PHE A 148 4.18 0.08 11.34
C PHE A 148 3.02 1.07 11.15
N MET A 149 1.82 0.60 11.43
CA MET A 149 0.61 1.42 11.35
C MET A 149 -0.07 1.48 12.72
N VAL A 150 -0.31 2.69 13.17
CA VAL A 150 -1.15 2.91 14.35
C VAL A 150 -2.32 3.80 13.96
N SER A 151 -3.50 3.44 14.40
CA SER A 151 -4.71 4.22 14.15
C SER A 151 -5.55 4.36 15.40
N SER A 152 -6.24 5.49 15.51
CA SER A 152 -7.27 5.72 16.51
C SER A 152 -8.54 6.22 15.82
N VAL A 153 -9.63 5.54 16.06
CA VAL A 153 -10.99 5.94 15.65
C VAL A 153 -11.70 6.50 16.87
N ALA A 154 -12.34 7.63 16.71
CA ALA A 154 -13.13 8.26 17.75
C ALA A 154 -14.58 8.47 17.31
N VAL A 155 -15.50 8.37 18.25
CA VAL A 155 -16.90 8.76 18.09
C VAL A 155 -17.20 9.88 19.07
N ALA A 156 -17.60 11.03 18.56
CA ALA A 156 -18.03 12.17 19.35
C ALA A 156 -19.54 12.32 19.30
N LYS A 157 -20.12 12.81 20.39
CA LYS A 157 -21.56 13.07 20.52
C LYS A 157 -21.81 14.41 21.19
N ASP A 158 -22.77 15.14 20.68
CA ASP A 158 -23.42 16.28 21.35
C ASP A 158 -24.94 16.08 21.38
N ASP A 159 -25.68 17.11 21.77
CA ASP A 159 -27.15 17.07 21.84
C ASP A 159 -27.83 16.94 20.47
N LYS A 160 -27.12 17.20 19.38
CA LYS A 160 -27.66 17.29 18.03
C LYS A 160 -27.15 16.22 17.07
N SER A 161 -25.96 15.72 17.29
CA SER A 161 -25.31 14.80 16.36
C SER A 161 -24.37 13.81 17.04
N MET A 162 -24.08 12.75 16.33
CA MET A 162 -23.04 11.79 16.65
C MET A 162 -22.18 11.60 15.39
N GLU A 163 -20.88 11.86 15.52
CA GLU A 163 -19.95 11.88 14.43
C GLU A 163 -18.76 10.98 14.69
N ARG A 164 -18.17 10.45 13.63
CA ARG A 164 -17.01 9.57 13.68
C ARG A 164 -15.90 10.12 12.78
N ASP A 165 -14.67 10.07 13.29
CA ASP A 165 -13.47 10.29 12.48
C ASP A 165 -12.30 9.45 13.02
N TYR A 166 -11.15 9.54 12.38
CA TYR A 166 -9.95 8.80 12.72
C TYR A 166 -8.69 9.61 12.43
N GLU A 167 -7.60 9.23 13.06
CA GLU A 167 -6.25 9.61 12.66
C GLU A 167 -5.36 8.37 12.66
N TYR A 168 -4.31 8.39 11.84
CA TYR A 168 -3.35 7.29 11.77
C TYR A 168 -1.95 7.79 11.45
N THR A 169 -0.97 6.96 11.77
CA THR A 169 0.41 7.05 11.28
C THR A 169 0.77 5.72 10.62
N LEU A 170 1.51 5.79 9.51
CA LEU A 170 2.01 4.61 8.79
C LEU A 170 3.42 4.93 8.31
N LYS A 171 4.39 4.12 8.72
CA LYS A 171 5.82 4.31 8.46
C LYS A 171 6.53 3.00 8.23
N CYS A 172 7.65 3.02 7.50
CA CYS A 172 8.53 1.86 7.37
C CYS A 172 9.29 1.54 8.66
N HIS A 173 9.58 2.54 9.48
CA HIS A 173 10.36 2.41 10.71
C HIS A 173 9.52 2.77 11.92
N LEU A 174 9.72 2.01 13.01
CA LEU A 174 9.01 2.20 14.27
C LEU A 174 9.25 3.59 14.88
N ASP A 175 10.50 4.06 14.85
CA ASP A 175 10.87 5.37 15.43
C ASP A 175 10.26 6.56 14.68
N ASP A 176 9.78 6.35 13.46
CA ASP A 176 9.18 7.41 12.63
C ASP A 176 7.66 7.54 12.86
N ILE A 177 7.01 6.68 13.67
CA ILE A 177 5.58 6.81 13.98
C ILE A 177 5.34 8.00 14.93
N LYS A 178 4.15 8.58 14.85
CA LYS A 178 3.74 9.65 15.78
C LYS A 178 3.64 9.12 17.21
N SER A 179 3.80 9.99 18.20
CA SER A 179 3.50 9.64 19.59
C SER A 179 2.02 9.32 19.79
N ALA A 180 1.71 8.51 20.80
CA ALA A 180 0.35 8.16 21.16
C ALA A 180 -0.51 9.40 21.50
N GLU A 181 0.11 10.36 22.19
CA GLU A 181 -0.53 11.61 22.62
C GLU A 181 -0.88 12.52 21.44
N GLU A 182 0.06 12.68 20.48
CA GLU A 182 -0.17 13.45 19.25
C GLU A 182 -1.29 12.86 18.40
N LEU A 183 -1.23 11.54 18.20
CA LEU A 183 -2.19 10.81 17.38
C LEU A 183 -3.59 10.86 17.98
N GLY A 184 -3.69 10.62 19.31
CA GLY A 184 -4.96 10.62 20.02
C GLY A 184 -5.62 12.00 20.05
N LYS A 185 -4.83 13.04 20.33
CA LYS A 185 -5.31 14.42 20.30
C LYS A 185 -5.85 14.80 18.92
N ALA A 186 -5.11 14.45 17.86
CA ALA A 186 -5.54 14.73 16.49
C ALA A 186 -6.83 13.99 16.12
N ALA A 187 -6.97 12.72 16.51
CA ALA A 187 -8.20 11.94 16.29
C ALA A 187 -9.42 12.57 16.99
N ALA A 188 -9.25 12.96 18.26
CA ALA A 188 -10.31 13.62 19.03
C ALA A 188 -10.72 14.97 18.42
N GLU A 189 -9.76 15.86 18.12
CA GLU A 189 -10.01 17.17 17.56
C GLU A 189 -10.74 17.10 16.21
N GLN A 190 -10.33 16.17 15.34
CA GLN A 190 -10.96 15.97 14.03
C GLN A 190 -12.40 15.49 14.17
N THR A 191 -12.65 14.55 15.08
CA THR A 191 -13.99 14.01 15.31
C THR A 191 -14.93 15.06 15.87
N ILE A 192 -14.47 15.81 16.88
CA ILE A 192 -15.24 16.87 17.52
C ILE A 192 -15.59 17.99 16.52
N ARG A 193 -14.67 18.33 15.61
CA ARG A 193 -14.89 19.35 14.58
C ARG A 193 -16.04 19.02 13.65
N LYS A 194 -16.43 17.75 13.52
CA LYS A 194 -17.57 17.31 12.70
C LYS A 194 -18.93 17.45 13.38
N LEU A 195 -18.95 17.67 14.69
CA LEU A 195 -20.21 17.80 15.43
C LEU A 195 -21.06 18.98 14.93
N SER A 196 -22.37 18.84 15.07
CA SER A 196 -23.36 19.82 14.63
C SER A 196 -23.23 20.21 13.14
N PRO A 197 -23.20 19.24 12.19
CA PRO A 197 -23.04 19.51 10.78
C PRO A 197 -24.20 20.36 10.25
N LYS A 198 -23.88 21.26 9.31
CA LYS A 198 -24.89 22.09 8.62
C LYS A 198 -25.14 21.54 7.22
N LYS A 199 -26.40 21.47 6.83
CA LYS A 199 -26.78 21.20 5.43
C LYS A 199 -26.59 22.48 4.59
N ILE A 200 -25.96 22.32 3.44
CA ILE A 200 -25.86 23.37 2.43
C ILE A 200 -26.70 22.99 1.21
N GLY A 201 -27.17 23.99 0.45
CA GLY A 201 -27.87 23.76 -0.79
C GLY A 201 -26.96 23.24 -1.91
N SER A 202 -27.55 22.91 -3.06
CA SER A 202 -26.79 22.58 -4.26
C SER A 202 -26.29 23.85 -4.92
N GLU A 203 -24.99 24.05 -4.97
CA GLU A 203 -24.36 25.27 -5.48
C GLU A 203 -23.16 24.96 -6.34
N LYS A 204 -22.80 25.84 -7.25
CA LYS A 204 -21.53 25.78 -8.00
C LYS A 204 -20.52 26.69 -7.32
N ILE A 205 -19.66 26.09 -6.52
CA ILE A 205 -18.68 26.80 -5.69
C ILE A 205 -17.27 26.23 -5.88
N ALA A 206 -16.25 27.00 -5.49
CA ALA A 206 -14.90 26.49 -5.36
C ALA A 206 -14.82 25.49 -4.20
N ILE A 207 -14.09 24.39 -4.40
CA ILE A 207 -13.92 23.31 -3.41
C ILE A 207 -12.45 23.26 -3.00
N ILE A 208 -12.20 23.26 -1.70
CA ILE A 208 -10.89 23.02 -1.12
C ILE A 208 -10.91 21.62 -0.50
N PHE A 209 -10.05 20.74 -0.99
CA PHE A 209 -9.89 19.40 -0.44
C PHE A 209 -8.93 19.41 0.75
N ASP A 210 -9.38 18.87 1.89
CA ASP A 210 -8.46 18.60 3.02
C ASP A 210 -7.31 17.68 2.58
N LYS A 211 -6.11 17.90 3.15
CA LYS A 211 -4.90 17.14 2.81
C LYS A 211 -5.07 15.62 2.90
N ARG A 212 -5.93 15.13 3.79
CA ARG A 212 -6.20 13.70 3.96
C ARG A 212 -6.96 13.09 2.78
N ILE A 213 -7.80 13.91 2.12
CA ILE A 213 -8.64 13.51 0.99
C ILE A 213 -7.96 13.83 -0.34
N ALA A 214 -7.14 14.88 -0.39
CA ALA A 214 -6.48 15.36 -1.60
C ALA A 214 -5.65 14.26 -2.30
N LYS A 215 -5.03 13.34 -1.54
CA LYS A 215 -4.34 12.16 -2.10
C LYS A 215 -5.25 11.27 -2.95
N GLY A 216 -6.57 11.26 -2.70
CA GLY A 216 -7.54 10.51 -3.50
C GLY A 216 -7.63 10.99 -4.95
N ILE A 217 -7.36 12.28 -5.20
CA ILE A 217 -7.29 12.84 -6.56
C ILE A 217 -6.11 12.21 -7.32
N LEU A 218 -4.93 12.09 -6.68
CA LEU A 218 -3.77 11.43 -7.27
C LEU A 218 -4.02 9.94 -7.50
N SER A 219 -4.69 9.26 -6.57
CA SER A 219 -5.07 7.85 -6.75
C SER A 219 -6.03 7.64 -7.92
N THR A 220 -7.00 8.53 -8.09
CA THR A 220 -7.93 8.51 -9.24
C THR A 220 -7.17 8.73 -10.55
N PHE A 221 -6.26 9.70 -10.56
CA PHE A 221 -5.39 9.96 -11.71
C PHE A 221 -4.52 8.74 -12.04
N ALA A 222 -3.81 8.18 -11.06
CA ALA A 222 -2.96 6.98 -11.25
C ALA A 222 -3.77 5.79 -11.79
N SER A 223 -5.00 5.59 -11.29
CA SER A 223 -5.89 4.55 -11.83
C SER A 223 -6.30 4.81 -13.27
N ALA A 224 -6.54 6.08 -13.63
CA ALA A 224 -6.95 6.45 -14.98
C ALA A 224 -5.81 6.31 -16.01
N ILE A 225 -4.55 6.51 -15.62
CA ILE A 225 -3.39 6.32 -16.52
C ILE A 225 -2.83 4.89 -16.47
N SER A 226 -3.41 3.97 -15.69
CA SER A 226 -2.91 2.60 -15.68
C SER A 226 -3.06 1.95 -17.06
N SER A 227 -2.02 1.24 -17.51
CA SER A 227 -2.02 0.55 -18.82
C SER A 227 -3.23 -0.38 -18.98
N SER A 228 -3.68 -1.01 -17.91
CA SER A 228 -4.89 -1.84 -17.90
C SER A 228 -6.17 -1.05 -18.21
N ALA A 229 -6.34 0.16 -17.65
CA ALA A 229 -7.50 1.01 -17.93
C ALA A 229 -7.45 1.57 -19.37
N ILE A 230 -6.26 1.94 -19.84
CA ILE A 230 -6.03 2.43 -21.18
C ILE A 230 -6.31 1.34 -22.23
N SER A 231 -5.73 0.15 -22.04
CA SER A 231 -5.90 -1.00 -22.96
C SER A 231 -7.37 -1.43 -23.07
N ARG A 232 -8.09 -1.51 -21.94
CA ARG A 232 -9.54 -1.81 -21.94
C ARG A 232 -10.42 -0.69 -22.48
N GLY A 233 -9.87 0.49 -22.75
CA GLY A 233 -10.63 1.64 -23.22
C GLY A 233 -11.60 2.23 -22.18
N THR A 234 -11.38 1.95 -20.89
CA THR A 234 -12.25 2.42 -19.77
C THR A 234 -11.79 3.74 -19.16
N SER A 235 -10.61 4.23 -19.55
CA SER A 235 -10.08 5.49 -19.06
C SER A 235 -10.55 6.69 -19.87
N PHE A 236 -10.95 7.76 -19.18
CA PHE A 236 -11.23 9.07 -19.80
C PHE A 236 -9.94 9.79 -20.26
N LEU A 237 -8.75 9.28 -19.87
CA LEU A 237 -7.45 9.80 -20.29
C LEU A 237 -6.87 9.04 -21.50
N LYS A 238 -7.57 8.04 -22.03
CA LYS A 238 -7.16 7.36 -23.25
C LYS A 238 -6.94 8.38 -24.37
N ASP A 239 -5.84 8.24 -25.12
CA ASP A 239 -5.44 9.11 -26.25
C ASP A 239 -5.18 10.58 -25.85
N LYS A 240 -4.81 10.82 -24.55
CA LYS A 240 -4.53 12.15 -24.00
C LYS A 240 -3.04 12.43 -23.77
N VAL A 241 -2.14 11.53 -24.16
CA VAL A 241 -0.68 11.80 -24.13
C VAL A 241 -0.39 13.05 -24.96
N ASP A 242 0.51 13.89 -24.48
CA ASP A 242 0.88 15.22 -25.00
C ASP A 242 -0.26 16.26 -25.05
N GLN A 243 -1.39 15.97 -24.41
CA GLN A 243 -2.46 16.94 -24.24
C GLN A 243 -2.43 17.54 -22.83
N LYS A 244 -2.90 18.80 -22.73
CA LYS A 244 -3.05 19.50 -21.47
C LYS A 244 -4.27 18.98 -20.72
N ILE A 245 -4.05 18.41 -19.53
CA ILE A 245 -5.09 17.83 -18.67
C ILE A 245 -5.20 18.54 -17.31
N PHE A 246 -4.17 19.29 -16.92
CA PHE A 246 -4.13 20.10 -15.70
C PHE A 246 -3.67 21.52 -16.00
N SER A 247 -3.65 22.38 -14.97
CA SER A 247 -3.03 23.70 -15.02
C SER A 247 -1.52 23.59 -15.24
N ASP A 248 -0.90 24.60 -15.85
CA ASP A 248 0.55 24.71 -16.07
C ASP A 248 1.36 24.65 -14.76
N SER A 249 0.74 24.99 -13.64
CA SER A 249 1.36 24.91 -12.32
C SER A 249 1.50 23.48 -11.78
N ILE A 250 0.92 22.46 -12.44
CA ILE A 250 0.87 21.08 -11.97
C ILE A 250 1.90 20.23 -12.73
N SER A 251 2.80 19.60 -11.99
CA SER A 251 3.66 18.52 -12.49
C SER A 251 3.57 17.33 -11.52
N ILE A 252 3.46 16.12 -12.07
CA ILE A 252 3.30 14.88 -11.32
C ILE A 252 4.42 13.92 -11.71
N PHE A 253 5.10 13.38 -10.71
CA PHE A 253 6.20 12.43 -10.87
C PHE A 253 5.86 11.12 -10.16
N ASP A 254 6.19 10.00 -10.78
CA ASP A 254 6.34 8.72 -10.10
C ASP A 254 7.80 8.57 -9.68
N LYS A 255 8.04 8.49 -8.36
CA LYS A 255 9.37 8.36 -7.77
C LYS A 255 9.45 7.06 -6.98
N PRO A 256 9.97 6.00 -7.58
CA PRO A 256 9.99 4.67 -6.96
C PRO A 256 11.12 4.47 -5.94
N ASP A 257 12.03 5.41 -5.76
CA ASP A 257 13.28 5.27 -5.01
C ASP A 257 13.43 6.29 -3.85
N ILE A 258 12.33 6.64 -3.23
CA ILE A 258 12.34 7.49 -2.02
C ILE A 258 12.80 6.64 -0.83
N ILE A 259 13.85 7.09 -0.14
CA ILE A 259 14.33 6.45 1.10
C ILE A 259 13.19 6.40 2.13
N LYS A 260 12.99 5.24 2.78
CA LYS A 260 11.87 4.96 3.70
C LYS A 260 10.48 5.21 3.08
N GLY A 261 10.38 5.25 1.75
CA GLY A 261 9.11 5.44 1.05
C GLY A 261 8.28 4.15 1.06
N LEU A 262 7.04 4.20 1.58
CA LEU A 262 6.15 3.03 1.69
C LEU A 262 5.84 2.33 0.36
N GLY A 263 5.90 3.05 -0.76
CA GLY A 263 5.72 2.52 -2.11
C GLY A 263 7.03 2.34 -2.88
N SER A 264 8.17 2.60 -2.23
CA SER A 264 9.48 2.51 -2.89
C SER A 264 9.92 1.06 -3.08
N LYS A 265 10.67 0.81 -4.14
CA LYS A 265 11.18 -0.50 -4.51
C LYS A 265 12.39 -0.35 -5.42
N SER A 266 13.18 -1.41 -5.56
CA SER A 266 14.39 -1.39 -6.40
C SER A 266 14.13 -1.84 -7.83
N PHE A 267 13.09 -2.65 -8.04
CA PHE A 267 12.65 -3.18 -9.32
C PHE A 267 11.16 -3.52 -9.24
N ASP A 268 10.53 -3.72 -10.38
CA ASP A 268 9.13 -4.11 -10.46
C ASP A 268 8.90 -5.61 -10.25
N SER A 269 7.66 -6.08 -10.41
CA SER A 269 7.29 -7.48 -10.23
C SER A 269 7.88 -8.45 -11.26
N GLU A 270 8.52 -7.95 -12.31
CA GLU A 270 9.20 -8.73 -13.34
C GLU A 270 10.73 -8.63 -13.26
N GLY A 271 11.26 -7.84 -12.32
CA GLY A 271 12.69 -7.60 -12.13
C GLY A 271 13.24 -6.45 -12.97
N VAL A 272 12.38 -5.71 -13.68
CA VAL A 272 12.78 -4.56 -14.48
C VAL A 272 13.18 -3.40 -13.57
N LYS A 273 14.32 -2.76 -13.91
CA LYS A 273 14.77 -1.55 -13.20
C LYS A 273 13.71 -0.46 -13.29
N ILE A 274 13.54 0.28 -12.23
CA ILE A 274 12.60 1.37 -12.16
C ILE A 274 13.34 2.71 -12.04
N GLU A 275 12.76 3.74 -12.67
CA GLU A 275 13.29 5.10 -12.71
C GLU A 275 12.17 6.10 -12.43
N THR A 276 12.55 7.32 -12.08
CA THR A 276 11.59 8.42 -11.92
C THR A 276 10.95 8.75 -13.26
N LEU A 277 9.64 8.69 -13.34
CA LEU A 277 8.87 9.08 -14.50
C LEU A 277 8.15 10.41 -14.28
N LYS A 278 8.19 11.28 -15.27
CA LYS A 278 7.34 12.47 -15.33
C LYS A 278 6.00 12.10 -15.94
N LEU A 279 5.01 11.84 -15.11
CA LEU A 279 3.66 11.49 -15.59
C LEU A 279 2.94 12.70 -16.17
N VAL A 280 3.10 13.87 -15.51
CA VAL A 280 2.57 15.15 -16.00
C VAL A 280 3.67 16.21 -15.87
N GLU A 281 3.87 16.99 -16.91
CA GLU A 281 4.78 18.13 -16.91
C GLU A 281 4.04 19.40 -17.32
N GLN A 282 4.01 20.41 -16.44
CA GLN A 282 3.32 21.67 -16.67
C GLN A 282 1.89 21.49 -17.23
N GLY A 283 1.14 20.58 -16.60
CA GLY A 283 -0.24 20.26 -16.99
C GLY A 283 -0.40 19.32 -18.17
N ILE A 284 0.67 18.95 -18.86
CA ILE A 284 0.67 18.08 -20.05
C ILE A 284 0.94 16.63 -19.61
N LEU A 285 0.05 15.70 -19.98
CA LEU A 285 0.24 14.27 -19.74
C LEU A 285 1.39 13.73 -20.62
N LYS A 286 2.38 13.07 -20.00
CA LYS A 286 3.58 12.56 -20.71
C LYS A 286 3.61 11.04 -20.84
N HIS A 287 3.09 10.34 -19.85
CA HIS A 287 3.12 8.87 -19.81
C HIS A 287 1.82 8.30 -19.24
N TYR A 288 1.55 7.07 -19.64
CA TYR A 288 0.55 6.19 -19.03
C TYR A 288 1.20 5.27 -18.00
#